data_ce1b50d5f108e4b2b505e8370538509a
#
_entry.id   ce1b50d5f108e4b2b505e8370538509a
#
_cell.length_a   1.000
_cell.length_b   1.000
_cell.length_c   1.000
_cell.angle_alpha   90.00
_cell.angle_beta   90.00
_cell.angle_gamma   90.00
#
_symmetry.space_group_name_H-M   'P 1'
#
loop_
_entity.id
_entity.type
_entity.pdbx_description
1 polymer ?
#
loop_
_entity_poly.entity_id
_entity_poly.type
_entity_poly.pdbx_seq_one_letter_code
_entity_poly.pdbx_strand_id
1 'polypeptide(L)'
;PHLHWGEISPHQVWHASACIGKDDDVEHFHRELAWREFSHHLLYHFPELPRRNFNRKFDRFPWGDDKDLLACWQSGKTGIPIVDAGMRELWQTGYMHNRVRMIVASFLTKNLLLHWHHGQDWFWDCLADANLANNSASWQWVAGCGVDAAPYFRIFNPVTQGQKFDSTGEYTRAFVPELDRMPDRFLFNP
;
A
#
# COMPACT_ATOMS: atom_id res chain seq x y z
N PRO A 1 9.57 -10.45 -3.49
CA PRO A 1 10.48 -10.58 -4.64
C PRO A 1 10.47 -11.98 -5.23
N HIS A 2 10.71 -13.04 -4.45
CA HIS A 2 10.88 -14.42 -4.92
C HIS A 2 9.69 -14.95 -5.75
N LEU A 3 8.46 -14.64 -5.35
CA LEU A 3 7.25 -14.99 -6.12
C LEU A 3 7.14 -14.20 -7.43
N HIS A 4 7.62 -12.96 -7.47
CA HIS A 4 7.58 -12.13 -8.66
C HIS A 4 8.58 -12.62 -9.70
N TRP A 5 9.81 -12.91 -9.28
CA TRP A 5 10.89 -13.36 -10.15
C TRP A 5 10.85 -14.86 -10.47
N GLY A 6 9.89 -15.60 -9.91
CA GLY A 6 9.69 -17.01 -10.20
C GLY A 6 10.70 -17.95 -9.55
N GLU A 7 11.43 -17.49 -8.55
CA GLU A 7 12.36 -18.32 -7.77
C GLU A 7 11.62 -19.39 -6.95
N ILE A 8 10.38 -19.06 -6.56
CA ILE A 8 9.44 -19.97 -5.92
C ILE A 8 8.05 -19.78 -6.50
N SER A 9 7.31 -20.87 -6.71
CA SER A 9 5.92 -20.78 -7.20
C SER A 9 4.90 -20.59 -6.07
N PRO A 10 3.73 -19.98 -6.36
CA PRO A 10 2.64 -19.91 -5.38
C PRO A 10 2.21 -21.27 -4.83
N HIS A 11 2.24 -22.32 -5.66
CA HIS A 11 1.93 -23.69 -5.23
C HIS A 11 2.93 -24.21 -4.20
N GLN A 12 4.23 -24.01 -4.41
CA GLN A 12 5.25 -24.40 -3.44
C GLN A 12 5.07 -23.69 -2.11
N VAL A 13 4.80 -22.37 -2.15
CA VAL A 13 4.55 -21.56 -0.94
C VAL A 13 3.30 -22.02 -0.22
N TRP A 14 2.20 -22.28 -0.95
CA TRP A 14 0.95 -22.79 -0.40
C TRP A 14 1.14 -24.11 0.34
N HIS A 15 1.78 -25.08 -0.30
CA HIS A 15 2.02 -26.39 0.31
C HIS A 15 3.00 -26.33 1.48
N ALA A 16 4.06 -25.55 1.37
CA ALA A 16 5.03 -25.41 2.45
C ALA A 16 4.41 -24.77 3.70
N SER A 17 3.60 -23.72 3.53
CA SER A 17 2.92 -23.08 4.66
C SER A 17 1.82 -23.96 5.29
N ALA A 18 1.14 -24.80 4.51
CA ALA A 18 0.15 -25.74 5.03
C ALA A 18 0.76 -26.81 5.95
N CYS A 19 2.07 -27.09 5.81
CA CYS A 19 2.79 -28.02 6.70
C CYS A 19 3.17 -27.41 8.06
N ILE A 20 3.10 -26.10 8.21
CA ILE A 20 3.47 -25.40 9.47
C ILE A 20 2.36 -25.54 10.51
N GLY A 21 1.12 -25.70 10.08
CA GLY A 21 -0.06 -25.86 10.94
C GLY A 21 -1.33 -25.34 10.25
N LYS A 22 -2.44 -25.49 10.95
CA LYS A 22 -3.71 -24.86 10.58
C LYS A 22 -4.03 -23.88 11.68
N ASP A 23 -3.52 -22.69 11.56
CA ASP A 23 -3.87 -21.56 12.41
C ASP A 23 -4.41 -20.40 11.57
N ASP A 24 -4.96 -19.41 12.25
CA ASP A 24 -5.54 -18.23 11.60
C ASP A 24 -4.51 -17.46 10.77
N ASP A 25 -3.21 -17.51 11.13
CA ASP A 25 -2.14 -16.83 10.42
C ASP A 25 -1.85 -17.50 9.08
N VAL A 26 -1.84 -18.84 9.02
CA VAL A 26 -1.68 -19.60 7.77
C VAL A 26 -2.87 -19.36 6.83
N GLU A 27 -4.09 -19.35 7.37
CA GLU A 27 -5.29 -19.05 6.58
C GLU A 27 -5.25 -17.62 6.03
N HIS A 28 -4.82 -16.67 6.85
CA HIS A 28 -4.65 -15.30 6.42
C HIS A 28 -3.59 -15.17 5.32
N PHE A 29 -2.47 -15.85 5.46
CA PHE A 29 -1.41 -15.89 4.46
C PHE A 29 -1.88 -16.51 3.13
N HIS A 30 -2.65 -17.60 3.18
CA HIS A 30 -3.25 -18.21 2.00
C HIS A 30 -4.23 -17.26 1.29
N ARG A 31 -4.99 -16.44 2.02
CA ARG A 31 -5.83 -15.40 1.43
C ARG A 31 -5.01 -14.36 0.66
N GLU A 32 -3.84 -13.97 1.15
CA GLU A 32 -2.97 -13.04 0.42
C GLU A 32 -2.44 -13.65 -0.89
N LEU A 33 -2.12 -14.96 -0.91
CA LEU A 33 -1.78 -15.66 -2.15
C LEU A 33 -2.97 -15.71 -3.12
N ALA A 34 -4.18 -15.91 -2.61
CA ALA A 34 -5.39 -15.90 -3.42
C ALA A 34 -5.68 -14.51 -4.01
N TRP A 35 -5.44 -13.44 -3.25
CA TRP A 35 -5.55 -12.06 -3.76
C TRP A 35 -4.56 -11.78 -4.89
N ARG A 36 -3.34 -12.32 -4.80
CA ARG A 36 -2.36 -12.24 -5.88
C ARG A 36 -2.89 -12.89 -7.17
N GLU A 37 -3.38 -14.11 -7.09
CA GLU A 37 -3.95 -14.83 -8.25
C GLU A 37 -5.19 -14.13 -8.81
N PHE A 38 -6.07 -13.64 -7.93
CA PHE A 38 -7.22 -12.85 -8.32
C PHE A 38 -6.84 -11.57 -9.09
N SER A 39 -5.79 -10.89 -8.67
CA SER A 39 -5.28 -9.69 -9.36
C SER A 39 -4.79 -10.02 -10.77
N HIS A 40 -4.10 -11.14 -10.97
CA HIS A 40 -3.69 -11.61 -12.29
C HIS A 40 -4.90 -11.99 -13.17
N HIS A 41 -5.90 -12.64 -12.58
CA HIS A 41 -7.15 -12.95 -13.27
C HIS A 41 -7.88 -11.66 -13.71
N LEU A 42 -7.93 -10.65 -12.85
CA LEU A 42 -8.49 -9.34 -13.22
C LEU A 42 -7.75 -8.71 -14.39
N LEU A 43 -6.41 -8.66 -14.34
CA LEU A 43 -5.63 -8.07 -15.42
C LEU A 43 -5.78 -8.82 -16.74
N TYR A 44 -5.90 -10.17 -16.68
CA TYR A 44 -6.13 -10.98 -17.86
C TYR A 44 -7.47 -10.65 -18.56
N HIS A 45 -8.54 -10.52 -17.78
CA HIS A 45 -9.88 -10.22 -18.31
C HIS A 45 -10.12 -8.72 -18.58
N PHE A 46 -9.38 -7.86 -17.88
CA PHE A 46 -9.48 -6.41 -17.98
C PHE A 46 -8.10 -5.79 -18.22
N PRO A 47 -7.51 -5.93 -19.43
CA PRO A 47 -6.13 -5.48 -19.71
C PRO A 47 -5.94 -3.95 -19.55
N GLU A 48 -7.04 -3.19 -19.56
CA GLU A 48 -7.03 -1.76 -19.30
C GLU A 48 -6.94 -1.39 -17.79
N LEU A 49 -6.95 -2.38 -16.89
CA LEU A 49 -6.91 -2.16 -15.45
C LEU A 49 -5.80 -1.20 -14.98
N PRO A 50 -4.56 -1.23 -15.52
CA PRO A 50 -3.51 -0.29 -15.12
C PRO A 50 -3.76 1.16 -15.56
N ARG A 51 -4.66 1.39 -16.50
CA ARG A 51 -4.84 2.70 -17.16
C ARG A 51 -6.20 3.33 -16.92
N ARG A 52 -7.20 2.54 -16.49
CA ARG A 52 -8.59 2.98 -16.38
C ARG A 52 -9.22 2.50 -15.09
N ASN A 53 -10.08 3.33 -14.52
CA ASN A 53 -10.87 2.91 -13.37
C ASN A 53 -11.74 1.71 -13.73
N PHE A 54 -11.72 0.66 -12.92
CA PHE A 54 -12.62 -0.48 -13.07
C PHE A 54 -14.09 -0.01 -12.94
N ASN A 55 -14.37 0.77 -11.91
CA ASN A 55 -15.65 1.47 -11.79
C ASN A 55 -15.58 2.84 -12.50
N ARG A 56 -16.13 2.89 -13.69
CA ARG A 56 -16.11 4.07 -14.57
C ARG A 56 -16.79 5.32 -14.00
N LYS A 57 -17.58 5.21 -12.95
CA LYS A 57 -18.16 6.37 -12.26
C LYS A 57 -17.07 7.29 -11.66
N PHE A 58 -15.91 6.72 -11.33
CA PHE A 58 -14.76 7.46 -10.81
C PHE A 58 -13.96 8.24 -11.86
N ASP A 59 -14.26 8.07 -13.16
CA ASP A 59 -13.64 8.87 -14.22
C ASP A 59 -13.98 10.37 -14.10
N ARG A 60 -15.04 10.70 -13.36
CA ARG A 60 -15.48 12.08 -13.11
C ARG A 60 -15.11 12.58 -11.70
N PHE A 61 -14.35 11.80 -10.94
CA PHE A 61 -13.92 12.25 -9.63
C PHE A 61 -12.96 13.44 -9.77
N PRO A 62 -13.17 14.56 -9.04
CA PRO A 62 -12.36 15.76 -9.19
C PRO A 62 -11.02 15.62 -8.45
N TRP A 63 -10.11 14.84 -9.01
CA TRP A 63 -8.76 14.70 -8.48
C TRP A 63 -7.99 16.03 -8.54
N GLY A 64 -7.21 16.30 -7.48
CA GLY A 64 -6.25 17.41 -7.48
C GLY A 64 -5.03 17.12 -8.37
N ASP A 65 -4.31 18.19 -8.70
CA ASP A 65 -3.04 18.13 -9.46
C ASP A 65 -1.99 19.02 -8.77
N ASP A 66 -1.72 18.73 -7.49
CA ASP A 66 -0.72 19.45 -6.71
C ASP A 66 0.61 18.69 -6.74
N LYS A 67 1.56 19.22 -7.50
CA LYS A 67 2.88 18.60 -7.69
C LYS A 67 3.77 18.70 -6.45
N ASP A 68 3.58 19.74 -5.64
CA ASP A 68 4.37 19.92 -4.43
C ASP A 68 3.91 18.94 -3.35
N LEU A 69 2.61 18.74 -3.18
CA LEU A 69 2.07 17.70 -2.31
C LEU A 69 2.50 16.29 -2.77
N LEU A 70 2.49 16.04 -4.08
CA LEU A 70 2.97 14.75 -4.62
C LEU A 70 4.46 14.54 -4.30
N ALA A 71 5.30 15.54 -4.52
CA ALA A 71 6.73 15.47 -4.22
C ALA A 71 7.00 15.29 -2.71
N CYS A 72 6.23 15.95 -1.85
CA CYS A 72 6.29 15.74 -0.40
C CYS A 72 5.94 14.31 -0.02
N TRP A 73 4.88 13.75 -0.61
CA TRP A 73 4.48 12.37 -0.38
C TRP A 73 5.55 11.38 -0.86
N GLN A 74 6.04 11.53 -2.09
CA GLN A 74 7.09 10.67 -2.66
C GLN A 74 8.39 10.69 -1.84
N SER A 75 8.76 11.84 -1.30
CA SER A 75 10.00 12.00 -0.52
C SER A 75 9.85 11.69 0.98
N GLY A 76 8.66 11.31 1.44
CA GLY A 76 8.39 11.07 2.86
C GLY A 76 8.59 12.32 3.71
N LYS A 77 7.98 13.43 3.29
CA LYS A 77 8.05 14.76 3.93
C LYS A 77 6.65 15.37 4.08
N THR A 78 5.65 14.54 4.33
CA THR A 78 4.26 14.99 4.50
C THR A 78 4.01 15.61 5.87
N GLY A 79 4.89 15.36 6.83
CA GLY A 79 4.70 15.70 8.24
C GLY A 79 3.83 14.70 9.01
N ILE A 80 3.42 13.61 8.37
CA ILE A 80 2.65 12.53 8.99
C ILE A 80 3.60 11.34 9.24
N PRO A 81 3.98 11.06 10.51
CA PRO A 81 5.10 10.17 10.82
C PRO A 81 5.05 8.80 10.16
N ILE A 82 3.92 8.08 10.25
CA ILE A 82 3.79 6.74 9.68
C ILE A 82 3.79 6.73 8.14
N VAL A 83 3.30 7.80 7.50
CA VAL A 83 3.33 7.96 6.05
C VAL A 83 4.76 8.22 5.58
N ASP A 84 5.45 9.14 6.27
CA ASP A 84 6.83 9.50 5.94
C ASP A 84 7.78 8.31 6.13
N ALA A 85 7.60 7.55 7.20
CA ALA A 85 8.34 6.32 7.44
C ALA A 85 8.14 5.32 6.29
N GLY A 86 6.89 5.07 5.89
CA GLY A 86 6.59 4.14 4.81
C GLY A 86 7.19 4.55 3.46
N MET A 87 7.12 5.82 3.11
CA MET A 87 7.66 6.30 1.83
C MET A 87 9.19 6.28 1.82
N ARG A 88 9.84 6.54 2.97
CA ARG A 88 11.30 6.42 3.09
C ARG A 88 11.77 4.97 3.10
N GLU A 89 11.05 4.06 3.77
CA GLU A 89 11.30 2.61 3.68
C GLU A 89 11.26 2.15 2.23
N LEU A 90 10.20 2.50 1.50
CA LEU A 90 10.05 2.13 0.09
C LEU A 90 11.25 2.57 -0.74
N TRP A 91 11.66 3.83 -0.61
CA TRP A 91 12.79 4.38 -1.36
C TRP A 91 14.13 3.72 -1.02
N GLN A 92 14.36 3.43 0.27
CA GLN A 92 15.63 2.87 0.75
C GLN A 92 15.78 1.38 0.46
N THR A 93 14.67 0.63 0.50
CA THR A 93 14.73 -0.83 0.52
C THR A 93 14.05 -1.50 -0.68
N GLY A 94 13.23 -0.78 -1.43
CA GLY A 94 12.37 -1.37 -2.45
C GLY A 94 11.24 -2.24 -1.87
N TYR A 95 10.96 -2.12 -0.57
CA TYR A 95 9.95 -2.90 0.14
C TYR A 95 9.08 -1.96 1.00
N MET A 96 7.86 -2.39 1.27
CA MET A 96 6.98 -1.77 2.26
C MET A 96 5.97 -2.82 2.75
N HIS A 97 5.79 -2.92 4.07
CA HIS A 97 4.81 -3.83 4.66
C HIS A 97 3.38 -3.52 4.16
N ASN A 98 2.57 -4.57 3.90
CA ASN A 98 1.21 -4.44 3.35
C ASN A 98 0.35 -3.38 4.07
N ARG A 99 0.33 -3.38 5.41
CA ARG A 99 -0.43 -2.39 6.18
C ARG A 99 0.00 -0.95 5.88
N VAL A 100 1.29 -0.72 5.76
CA VAL A 100 1.84 0.61 5.48
C VAL A 100 1.49 1.04 4.05
N ARG A 101 1.54 0.12 3.07
CA ARG A 101 1.06 0.39 1.69
C ARG A 101 -0.37 0.91 1.67
N MET A 102 -1.26 0.30 2.45
CA MET A 102 -2.67 0.74 2.56
C MET A 102 -2.78 2.14 3.17
N ILE A 103 -1.98 2.46 4.19
CA ILE A 103 -1.99 3.78 4.85
C ILE A 103 -1.51 4.87 3.90
N VAL A 104 -0.34 4.69 3.29
CA VAL A 104 0.26 5.71 2.41
C VAL A 104 -0.56 5.92 1.13
N ALA A 105 -1.17 4.84 0.60
CA ALA A 105 -2.04 4.92 -0.57
C ALA A 105 -3.38 5.61 -0.24
N SER A 106 -3.96 5.30 0.92
CA SER A 106 -5.14 6.01 1.41
C SER A 106 -4.85 7.49 1.64
N PHE A 107 -3.69 7.82 2.20
CA PHE A 107 -3.29 9.20 2.41
C PHE A 107 -3.20 9.98 1.09
N LEU A 108 -2.53 9.41 0.07
CA LEU A 108 -2.46 10.03 -1.25
C LEU A 108 -3.85 10.28 -1.84
N THR A 109 -4.71 9.27 -1.84
CA THR A 109 -5.98 9.32 -2.58
C THR A 109 -7.12 9.98 -1.81
N LYS A 110 -7.13 9.91 -0.47
CA LYS A 110 -8.24 10.36 0.38
C LYS A 110 -7.95 11.65 1.15
N ASN A 111 -6.69 11.89 1.51
CA ASN A 111 -6.30 13.10 2.24
C ASN A 111 -5.75 14.16 1.28
N LEU A 112 -4.85 13.78 0.38
CA LEU A 112 -4.29 14.70 -0.62
C LEU A 112 -5.17 14.83 -1.86
N LEU A 113 -6.13 13.94 -2.08
CA LEU A 113 -7.02 13.87 -3.24
C LEU A 113 -6.26 13.79 -4.58
N LEU A 114 -5.06 13.24 -4.58
CA LEU A 114 -4.27 13.03 -5.79
C LEU A 114 -4.64 11.71 -6.47
N HIS A 115 -4.55 11.69 -7.79
CA HIS A 115 -4.96 10.54 -8.58
C HIS A 115 -4.11 9.31 -8.25
N TRP A 116 -4.74 8.16 -8.12
CA TRP A 116 -4.09 6.89 -7.76
C TRP A 116 -2.99 6.45 -8.74
N HIS A 117 -3.04 6.89 -10.02
CA HIS A 117 -1.97 6.63 -10.99
C HIS A 117 -0.61 7.14 -10.51
N HIS A 118 -0.54 8.32 -9.88
CA HIS A 118 0.74 8.84 -9.35
C HIS A 118 1.37 7.88 -8.33
N GLY A 119 0.53 7.28 -7.50
CA GLY A 119 1.01 6.29 -6.53
C GLY A 119 1.37 4.96 -7.18
N GLN A 120 0.56 4.48 -8.14
CA GLN A 120 0.84 3.28 -8.92
C GLN A 120 2.19 3.38 -9.64
N ASP A 121 2.44 4.50 -10.31
CA ASP A 121 3.66 4.73 -11.07
C ASP A 121 4.88 4.82 -10.13
N TRP A 122 4.74 5.51 -9.01
CA TRP A 122 5.79 5.58 -7.99
C TRP A 122 6.13 4.22 -7.38
N PHE A 123 5.11 3.42 -7.05
CA PHE A 123 5.32 2.07 -6.53
C PHE A 123 5.93 1.14 -7.59
N TRP A 124 5.55 1.30 -8.85
CA TRP A 124 6.14 0.57 -9.96
C TRP A 124 7.64 0.83 -10.08
N ASP A 125 8.03 2.08 -9.91
CA ASP A 125 9.44 2.51 -10.01
C ASP A 125 10.29 2.06 -8.80
N CYS A 126 9.70 2.10 -7.59
CA CYS A 126 10.45 1.88 -6.35
C CYS A 126 10.47 0.42 -5.87
N LEU A 127 9.40 -0.36 -6.10
CA LEU A 127 9.29 -1.72 -5.54
C LEU A 127 10.20 -2.71 -6.26
N ALA A 128 11.02 -3.45 -5.49
CA ALA A 128 11.88 -4.53 -6.01
C ALA A 128 11.08 -5.70 -6.62
N ASP A 129 9.80 -5.82 -6.25
CA ASP A 129 8.89 -6.87 -6.73
C ASP A 129 7.65 -6.29 -7.43
N ALA A 130 7.78 -5.13 -8.05
CA ALA A 130 6.68 -4.46 -8.73
C ALA A 130 5.97 -5.42 -9.71
N ASN A 131 4.68 -5.65 -9.48
CA ASN A 131 3.86 -6.54 -10.29
C ASN A 131 2.64 -5.78 -10.80
N LEU A 132 2.46 -5.75 -12.12
CA LEU A 132 1.45 -4.91 -12.76
C LEU A 132 0.02 -5.23 -12.27
N ALA A 133 -0.31 -6.51 -12.14
CA ALA A 133 -1.64 -6.94 -11.73
C ALA A 133 -1.93 -6.50 -10.28
N ASN A 134 -1.03 -6.85 -9.36
CA ASN A 134 -1.20 -6.55 -7.94
C ASN A 134 -1.15 -5.05 -7.67
N ASN A 135 -0.22 -4.34 -8.29
CA ASN A 135 -0.08 -2.90 -8.12
C ASN A 135 -1.36 -2.17 -8.58
N SER A 136 -1.84 -2.45 -9.79
CA SER A 136 -3.02 -1.80 -10.33
C SER A 136 -4.30 -2.14 -9.57
N ALA A 137 -4.51 -3.41 -9.24
CA ALA A 137 -5.70 -3.83 -8.49
C ALA A 137 -5.72 -3.23 -7.08
N SER A 138 -4.58 -3.23 -6.38
CA SER A 138 -4.48 -2.71 -5.00
C SER A 138 -4.62 -1.19 -4.94
N TRP A 139 -4.03 -0.45 -5.87
CA TRP A 139 -4.20 1.00 -5.94
C TRP A 139 -5.64 1.40 -6.20
N GLN A 140 -6.32 0.73 -7.12
CA GLN A 140 -7.73 0.97 -7.38
C GLN A 140 -8.62 0.56 -6.20
N TRP A 141 -8.27 -0.52 -5.49
CA TRP A 141 -9.00 -0.92 -4.29
C TRP A 141 -8.91 0.17 -3.21
N VAL A 142 -7.73 0.71 -2.91
CA VAL A 142 -7.57 1.80 -1.95
C VAL A 142 -8.25 3.07 -2.42
N ALA A 143 -8.14 3.43 -3.70
CA ALA A 143 -8.81 4.60 -4.27
C ALA A 143 -10.34 4.50 -4.21
N GLY A 144 -10.89 3.27 -4.19
CA GLY A 144 -12.31 3.01 -4.13
C GLY A 144 -12.96 2.75 -5.49
N CYS A 145 -12.18 2.75 -6.57
CA CYS A 145 -12.65 2.54 -7.93
C CYS A 145 -12.41 1.12 -8.46
N GLY A 146 -11.78 0.26 -7.66
CA GLY A 146 -11.46 -1.13 -8.02
C GLY A 146 -12.57 -2.12 -7.70
N VAL A 147 -12.26 -3.40 -7.95
CA VAL A 147 -13.12 -4.53 -7.56
C VAL A 147 -13.11 -4.68 -6.04
N ASP A 148 -14.27 -5.00 -5.47
CA ASP A 148 -14.47 -5.15 -4.01
C ASP A 148 -14.03 -3.92 -3.20
N ALA A 149 -13.96 -2.77 -3.84
CA ALA A 149 -13.58 -1.54 -3.17
C ALA A 149 -14.77 -0.93 -2.42
N ALA A 150 -14.50 -0.50 -1.18
CA ALA A 150 -15.44 0.29 -0.39
C ALA A 150 -15.06 1.77 -0.53
N PRO A 151 -15.67 2.52 -1.48
CA PRO A 151 -15.05 3.71 -2.03
C PRO A 151 -14.96 4.88 -1.07
N TYR A 152 -15.97 5.16 -0.26
CA TYR A 152 -16.05 6.47 0.42
C TYR A 152 -15.89 6.41 1.94
N PHE A 153 -16.02 5.27 2.58
CA PHE A 153 -15.95 5.15 4.05
C PHE A 153 -14.72 4.39 4.55
N ARG A 154 -13.87 3.89 3.66
CA ARG A 154 -12.63 3.22 4.04
C ARG A 154 -11.45 4.17 3.91
N ILE A 155 -11.35 5.08 4.89
CA ILE A 155 -10.20 5.95 5.04
C ILE A 155 -9.32 5.39 6.16
N PHE A 156 -8.07 5.14 5.85
CA PHE A 156 -7.09 4.73 6.86
C PHE A 156 -6.49 6.00 7.48
N ASN A 157 -7.11 6.47 8.59
CA ASN A 157 -6.59 7.63 9.29
C ASN A 157 -5.16 7.33 9.78
N PRO A 158 -4.13 8.02 9.30
CA PRO A 158 -2.74 7.66 9.58
C PRO A 158 -2.37 7.80 11.06
N VAL A 159 -2.98 8.73 11.79
CA VAL A 159 -2.78 8.90 13.23
C VAL A 159 -3.25 7.65 13.99
N THR A 160 -4.49 7.25 13.79
CA THR A 160 -5.05 6.06 14.47
C THR A 160 -4.39 4.77 14.00
N GLN A 161 -3.93 4.70 12.76
CA GLN A 161 -3.17 3.55 12.27
C GLN A 161 -1.78 3.48 12.90
N GLY A 162 -1.07 4.60 13.04
CA GLY A 162 0.21 4.69 13.74
C GLY A 162 0.06 4.25 15.21
N GLN A 163 -0.90 4.80 15.93
CA GLN A 163 -1.18 4.42 17.32
C GLN A 163 -1.48 2.92 17.49
N LYS A 164 -2.16 2.32 16.52
CA LYS A 164 -2.56 0.91 16.58
C LYS A 164 -1.43 -0.07 16.21
N PHE A 165 -0.65 0.24 15.17
CA PHE A 165 0.29 -0.71 14.57
C PHE A 165 1.75 -0.40 14.85
N ASP A 166 2.06 0.79 15.35
CA ASP A 166 3.40 1.25 15.72
C ASP A 166 3.34 2.08 17.02
N SER A 167 2.65 1.56 18.02
CA SER A 167 2.36 2.28 19.27
C SER A 167 3.60 2.79 20.02
N THR A 168 4.71 2.09 19.88
CA THR A 168 6.03 2.47 20.45
C THR A 168 6.82 3.39 19.52
N GLY A 169 6.39 3.53 18.25
CA GLY A 169 7.09 4.32 17.25
C GLY A 169 8.42 3.71 16.77
N GLU A 170 8.66 2.43 17.03
CA GLU A 170 9.90 1.75 16.64
C GLU A 170 10.08 1.76 15.12
N TYR A 171 9.04 1.36 14.38
CA TYR A 171 9.05 1.41 12.92
C TYR A 171 9.21 2.85 12.41
N THR A 172 8.43 3.76 12.92
CA THR A 172 8.47 5.17 12.47
C THR A 172 9.85 5.79 12.69
N ARG A 173 10.45 5.59 13.86
CA ARG A 173 11.79 6.16 14.16
C ARG A 173 12.89 5.53 13.33
N ALA A 174 12.77 4.26 12.97
CA ALA A 174 13.77 3.60 12.12
C ALA A 174 13.93 4.30 10.75
N PHE A 175 12.84 4.86 10.21
CA PHE A 175 12.87 5.53 8.90
C PHE A 175 12.75 7.07 8.98
N VAL A 176 12.38 7.61 10.16
CA VAL A 176 12.27 9.05 10.42
C VAL A 176 13.12 9.40 11.66
N PRO A 177 14.46 9.35 11.53
CA PRO A 177 15.36 9.49 12.69
C PRO A 177 15.26 10.85 13.37
N GLU A 178 14.76 11.88 12.70
CA GLU A 178 14.48 13.18 13.31
C GLU A 178 13.45 13.12 14.44
N LEU A 179 12.65 12.04 14.52
CA LEU A 179 11.67 11.81 15.58
C LEU A 179 12.20 10.92 16.73
N ASP A 180 13.47 10.52 16.69
CA ASP A 180 14.06 9.60 17.66
C ASP A 180 13.90 10.05 19.12
N ARG A 181 14.05 11.36 19.38
CA ARG A 181 13.93 11.97 20.70
C ARG A 181 12.52 12.41 21.09
N MET A 182 11.53 12.23 20.19
CA MET A 182 10.15 12.62 20.46
C MET A 182 9.51 11.62 21.43
N PRO A 183 8.90 12.07 22.55
CA PRO A 183 8.16 11.16 23.43
C PRO A 183 7.01 10.46 22.71
N ASP A 184 6.79 9.15 22.98
CA ASP A 184 5.80 8.31 22.29
C ASP A 184 4.40 8.93 22.27
N ARG A 185 3.99 9.58 23.38
CA ARG A 185 2.67 10.22 23.50
C ARG A 185 2.39 11.32 22.48
N PHE A 186 3.44 11.89 21.87
CA PHE A 186 3.31 12.96 20.88
C PHE A 186 3.57 12.48 19.45
N LEU A 187 4.10 11.27 19.28
CA LEU A 187 4.51 10.79 17.96
C LEU A 187 3.34 10.74 16.98
N PHE A 188 2.17 10.30 17.43
CA PHE A 188 0.94 10.22 16.65
C PHE A 188 -0.21 11.10 17.21
N ASN A 189 0.11 12.06 18.07
CA ASN A 189 -0.84 13.02 18.64
C ASN A 189 -0.22 14.40 18.53
N PRO A 190 -0.32 15.05 17.36
CA PRO A 190 0.20 16.39 17.15
C PRO A 190 -0.58 17.43 17.95
#